data_632a9edd5627de398198e9dbc692bdd5
#
_entry.id   632a9edd5627de398198e9dbc692bdd5
#
_cell.length_a   1.000
_cell.length_b   1.000
_cell.length_c   1.000
_cell.angle_alpha   90.00
_cell.angle_beta   90.00
_cell.angle_gamma   90.00
#
_symmetry.space_group_name_H-M   'P 1'
#
loop_
_entity.id
_entity.type
_entity.pdbx_description
1 polymer ?
#
loop_
_entity_poly.entity_id
_entity_poly.type
_entity_poly.pdbx_seq_one_letter_code
_entity_poly.pdbx_strand_id
1 'polypeptide(L)'
;MARVARGDQEAFEAVFDQVSGPVLGVVRSVVRDPAQSEEVTQEVMVDLWRSAARYRPDRGTVLNWALTLAHRRAVDRVRSEQASSDRARRVALLEHTPAYDEVTEEVENRLEHERVRRCLRGLTERQRQSVTLAYYRGLTYREVAELLALPLGTVKTRMRDGLIRLRDCLGVTA
;
A
#
# COMPACT_ATOMS: atom_id res chain seq x y z
N MET A 1 -15.36 -15.58 -0.91
CA MET A 1 -15.62 -14.66 -2.06
C MET A 1 -16.78 -15.13 -2.97
N ALA A 2 -16.92 -16.41 -3.35
CA ALA A 2 -18.04 -16.84 -4.21
C ALA A 2 -19.44 -16.62 -3.58
N ARG A 3 -19.58 -16.78 -2.26
CA ARG A 3 -20.80 -16.43 -1.51
C ARG A 3 -21.03 -14.91 -1.50
N VAL A 4 -19.96 -14.15 -1.23
CA VAL A 4 -20.00 -12.68 -1.24
C VAL A 4 -20.47 -12.13 -2.61
N ALA A 5 -19.99 -12.72 -3.70
CA ALA A 5 -20.39 -12.35 -5.06
C ALA A 5 -21.89 -12.59 -5.34
N ARG A 6 -22.57 -13.41 -4.53
CA ARG A 6 -24.02 -13.64 -4.57
C ARG A 6 -24.81 -12.78 -3.57
N GLY A 7 -24.14 -11.84 -2.89
CA GLY A 7 -24.77 -10.93 -1.93
C GLY A 7 -24.89 -11.48 -0.50
N ASP A 8 -24.13 -12.52 -0.15
CA ASP A 8 -24.16 -13.15 1.16
C ASP A 8 -23.41 -12.27 2.19
N GLN A 9 -24.15 -11.66 3.12
CA GLN A 9 -23.64 -10.74 4.13
C GLN A 9 -22.77 -11.44 5.19
N GLU A 10 -23.18 -12.62 5.69
CA GLU A 10 -22.39 -13.37 6.66
C GLU A 10 -21.01 -13.75 6.09
N ALA A 11 -20.97 -14.15 4.81
CA ALA A 11 -19.72 -14.46 4.14
C ALA A 11 -18.84 -13.21 3.97
N PHE A 12 -19.44 -12.02 3.87
CA PHE A 12 -18.68 -10.78 3.82
C PHE A 12 -18.17 -10.34 5.20
N GLU A 13 -18.97 -10.51 6.25
CA GLU A 13 -18.53 -10.26 7.63
C GLU A 13 -17.25 -11.06 7.95
N ALA A 14 -17.24 -12.36 7.62
CA ALA A 14 -16.05 -13.20 7.81
C ALA A 14 -14.83 -12.70 7.00
N VAL A 15 -15.04 -12.16 5.79
CA VAL A 15 -13.97 -11.55 5.00
C VAL A 15 -13.53 -10.23 5.62
N PHE A 16 -14.47 -9.40 6.06
CA PHE A 16 -14.22 -8.11 6.70
C PHE A 16 -13.34 -8.27 7.95
N ASP A 17 -13.69 -9.20 8.85
CA ASP A 17 -12.94 -9.48 10.08
C ASP A 17 -11.50 -9.89 9.78
N GLN A 18 -11.31 -10.66 8.71
CA GLN A 18 -9.98 -11.13 8.32
C GLN A 18 -9.10 -10.05 7.70
N VAL A 19 -9.70 -9.09 6.94
CA VAL A 19 -8.89 -8.18 6.11
C VAL A 19 -8.90 -6.73 6.56
N SER A 20 -9.84 -6.30 7.43
CA SER A 20 -10.02 -4.90 7.81
C SER A 20 -8.78 -4.27 8.48
N GLY A 21 -8.22 -4.95 9.48
CA GLY A 21 -7.01 -4.51 10.16
C GLY A 21 -5.80 -4.37 9.22
N PRO A 22 -5.41 -5.44 8.50
CA PRO A 22 -4.33 -5.37 7.51
C PRO A 22 -4.55 -4.30 6.42
N VAL A 23 -5.78 -4.12 5.93
CA VAL A 23 -6.12 -3.07 4.96
C VAL A 23 -5.90 -1.68 5.54
N LEU A 24 -6.42 -1.42 6.76
CA LEU A 24 -6.20 -0.15 7.46
C LEU A 24 -4.71 0.13 7.67
N GLY A 25 -3.92 -0.88 8.05
CA GLY A 25 -2.48 -0.76 8.22
C GLY A 25 -1.78 -0.31 6.92
N VAL A 26 -2.12 -0.94 5.78
CA VAL A 26 -1.58 -0.52 4.46
C VAL A 26 -2.01 0.90 4.11
N VAL A 27 -3.29 1.24 4.28
CA VAL A 27 -3.79 2.58 3.97
C VAL A 27 -3.08 3.63 4.82
N ARG A 28 -2.97 3.44 6.14
CA ARG A 28 -2.27 4.36 7.06
C ARG A 28 -0.80 4.56 6.68
N SER A 29 -0.12 3.52 6.22
CA SER A 29 1.29 3.62 5.81
C SER A 29 1.52 4.53 4.61
N VAL A 30 0.49 4.73 3.76
CA VAL A 30 0.55 5.53 2.54
C VAL A 30 -0.09 6.91 2.73
N VAL A 31 -1.33 6.97 3.26
CA VAL A 31 -2.13 8.21 3.40
C VAL A 31 -1.63 9.07 4.56
N ARG A 32 -1.25 8.46 5.70
CA ARG A 32 -0.68 9.13 6.88
C ARG A 32 -1.60 10.12 7.61
N ASP A 33 -2.83 10.22 7.22
CA ASP A 33 -3.88 10.96 7.91
C ASP A 33 -4.89 9.97 8.47
N PRO A 34 -5.17 9.97 9.78
CA PRO A 34 -6.06 8.97 10.40
C PRO A 34 -7.48 8.99 9.83
N ALA A 35 -8.10 10.17 9.71
CA ALA A 35 -9.48 10.30 9.26
C ALA A 35 -9.63 9.84 7.79
N GLN A 36 -8.73 10.28 6.93
CA GLN A 36 -8.71 9.84 5.54
C GLN A 36 -8.37 8.36 5.39
N SER A 37 -7.52 7.81 6.27
CA SER A 37 -7.20 6.38 6.25
C SER A 37 -8.43 5.53 6.55
N GLU A 38 -9.28 5.95 7.48
CA GLU A 38 -10.54 5.28 7.77
C GLU A 38 -11.51 5.37 6.59
N GLU A 39 -11.64 6.55 5.97
CA GLU A 39 -12.48 6.76 4.79
C GLU A 39 -12.04 5.86 3.62
N VAL A 40 -10.74 5.87 3.29
CA VAL A 40 -10.18 5.02 2.23
C VAL A 40 -10.35 3.53 2.55
N THR A 41 -10.21 3.13 3.82
CA THR A 41 -10.46 1.76 4.25
C THR A 41 -11.91 1.35 4.00
N GLN A 42 -12.87 2.19 4.32
CA GLN A 42 -14.29 1.94 4.03
C GLN A 42 -14.54 1.83 2.52
N GLU A 43 -13.95 2.72 1.71
CA GLU A 43 -14.02 2.62 0.25
C GLU A 43 -13.51 1.27 -0.26
N VAL A 44 -12.38 0.79 0.29
CA VAL A 44 -11.80 -0.51 -0.07
C VAL A 44 -12.74 -1.66 0.27
N MET A 45 -13.41 -1.63 1.43
CA MET A 45 -14.39 -2.66 1.81
C MET A 45 -15.58 -2.68 0.86
N VAL A 46 -16.10 -1.52 0.47
CA VAL A 46 -17.15 -1.40 -0.54
C VAL A 46 -16.70 -1.95 -1.90
N ASP A 47 -15.46 -1.65 -2.31
CA ASP A 47 -14.90 -2.17 -3.56
C ASP A 47 -14.72 -3.70 -3.52
N LEU A 48 -14.29 -4.26 -2.39
CA LEU A 48 -14.21 -5.71 -2.19
C LEU A 48 -15.57 -6.38 -2.36
N TRP A 49 -16.61 -5.81 -1.74
CA TRP A 49 -17.99 -6.29 -1.90
C TRP A 49 -18.44 -6.24 -3.37
N ARG A 50 -18.35 -5.07 -4.00
CA ARG A 50 -18.80 -4.84 -5.38
C ARG A 50 -18.05 -5.66 -6.42
N SER A 51 -16.76 -5.89 -6.18
CA SER A 51 -15.90 -6.60 -7.12
C SER A 51 -15.66 -8.08 -6.77
N ALA A 52 -16.39 -8.62 -5.79
CA ALA A 52 -16.22 -9.99 -5.31
C ALA A 52 -16.25 -11.06 -6.43
N ALA A 53 -17.09 -10.85 -7.45
CA ALA A 53 -17.15 -11.71 -8.63
C ALA A 53 -15.89 -11.71 -9.50
N ARG A 54 -15.02 -10.72 -9.35
CA ARG A 54 -13.74 -10.61 -10.09
C ARG A 54 -12.58 -11.29 -9.39
N TYR A 55 -12.78 -11.73 -8.15
CA TYR A 55 -11.74 -12.43 -7.41
C TYR A 55 -11.37 -13.76 -8.09
N ARG A 56 -10.07 -13.98 -8.22
CA ARG A 56 -9.50 -15.18 -8.87
C ARG A 56 -8.59 -15.89 -7.87
N PRO A 57 -9.02 -17.05 -7.33
CA PRO A 57 -8.23 -17.80 -6.34
C PRO A 57 -6.88 -18.29 -6.89
N ASP A 58 -6.79 -18.50 -8.20
CA ASP A 58 -5.56 -18.86 -8.91
C ASP A 58 -4.49 -17.74 -8.92
N ARG A 59 -4.86 -16.51 -8.56
CA ARG A 59 -3.99 -15.34 -8.53
C ARG A 59 -3.56 -14.92 -7.13
N GLY A 60 -3.96 -15.63 -6.10
CA GLY A 60 -3.58 -15.35 -4.72
C GLY A 60 -4.74 -15.36 -3.74
N THR A 61 -4.42 -15.11 -2.47
CA THR A 61 -5.39 -15.11 -1.38
C THR A 61 -6.30 -13.88 -1.42
N VAL A 62 -7.44 -13.95 -0.73
CA VAL A 62 -8.37 -12.81 -0.53
C VAL A 62 -7.63 -11.65 0.12
N LEU A 63 -6.79 -11.93 1.13
CA LEU A 63 -5.99 -10.92 1.80
C LEU A 63 -5.05 -10.19 0.82
N ASN A 64 -4.27 -10.92 0.01
CA ASN A 64 -3.36 -10.30 -0.96
C ASN A 64 -4.11 -9.42 -1.97
N TRP A 65 -5.30 -9.85 -2.39
CA TRP A 65 -6.14 -9.07 -3.29
C TRP A 65 -6.67 -7.80 -2.60
N ALA A 66 -7.13 -7.91 -1.35
CA ALA A 66 -7.58 -6.77 -0.54
C ALA A 66 -6.47 -5.75 -0.33
N LEU A 67 -5.25 -6.20 0.04
CA LEU A 67 -4.08 -5.32 0.23
C LEU A 67 -3.65 -4.62 -1.07
N THR A 68 -3.79 -5.30 -2.23
CA THR A 68 -3.53 -4.68 -3.54
C THR A 68 -4.53 -3.57 -3.85
N LEU A 69 -5.82 -3.76 -3.53
CA LEU A 69 -6.85 -2.73 -3.67
C LEU A 69 -6.59 -1.57 -2.72
N ALA A 70 -6.28 -1.88 -1.46
CA ALA A 70 -5.97 -0.90 -0.42
C ALA A 70 -4.81 0.03 -0.82
N HIS A 71 -3.69 -0.56 -1.24
CA HIS A 71 -2.53 0.21 -1.70
C HIS A 71 -2.88 1.10 -2.90
N ARG A 72 -3.59 0.56 -3.89
CA ARG A 72 -4.01 1.35 -5.06
C ARG A 72 -4.89 2.54 -4.65
N ARG A 73 -5.90 2.33 -3.82
CA ARG A 73 -6.79 3.40 -3.35
C ARG A 73 -6.04 4.45 -2.53
N ALA A 74 -5.16 4.01 -1.64
CA ALA A 74 -4.32 4.92 -0.85
C ALA A 74 -3.42 5.80 -1.73
N VAL A 75 -2.77 5.22 -2.74
CA VAL A 75 -1.96 5.97 -3.72
C VAL A 75 -2.81 6.94 -4.53
N ASP A 76 -4.00 6.52 -5.00
CA ASP A 76 -4.91 7.38 -5.75
C ASP A 76 -5.38 8.57 -4.89
N ARG A 77 -5.67 8.36 -3.59
CA ARG A 77 -6.02 9.42 -2.64
C ARG A 77 -4.87 10.43 -2.49
N VAL A 78 -3.66 9.97 -2.20
CA VAL A 78 -2.48 10.85 -2.05
C VAL A 78 -2.22 11.66 -3.33
N ARG A 79 -2.33 11.05 -4.51
CA ARG A 79 -2.18 11.74 -5.80
C ARG A 79 -3.26 12.78 -6.04
N SER A 80 -4.51 12.46 -5.72
CA SER A 80 -5.63 13.40 -5.83
C SER A 80 -5.41 14.62 -4.96
N GLU A 81 -4.95 14.43 -3.73
CA GLU A 81 -4.65 15.52 -2.80
C GLU A 81 -3.45 16.35 -3.23
N GLN A 82 -2.37 15.71 -3.69
CA GLN A 82 -1.22 16.42 -4.24
C GLN A 82 -1.63 17.27 -5.44
N ALA A 83 -2.43 16.74 -6.37
CA ALA A 83 -2.94 17.49 -7.51
C ALA A 83 -3.86 18.65 -7.11
N SER A 84 -4.62 18.51 -6.01
CA SER A 84 -5.42 19.58 -5.41
C SER A 84 -4.54 20.60 -4.70
N SER A 85 -3.56 20.14 -3.92
CA SER A 85 -2.58 20.96 -3.21
C SER A 85 -1.65 21.71 -4.16
N ASP A 86 -1.21 21.12 -5.27
CA ASP A 86 -0.40 21.81 -6.28
C ASP A 86 -1.17 22.91 -7.01
N ARG A 87 -2.49 22.77 -7.15
CA ARG A 87 -3.37 23.86 -7.56
C ARG A 87 -3.46 24.97 -6.50
N ALA A 88 -3.51 24.60 -5.21
CA ALA A 88 -3.52 25.53 -4.09
C ALA A 88 -2.11 26.10 -3.77
N ARG A 89 -1.03 25.31 -3.96
CA ARG A 89 0.37 25.71 -3.74
C ARG A 89 0.93 26.68 -4.77
N ARG A 90 0.32 26.82 -5.94
CA ARG A 90 0.59 27.98 -6.80
C ARG A 90 0.22 29.30 -6.12
N VAL A 91 -0.47 29.25 -4.99
CA VAL A 91 -0.89 30.40 -4.17
C VAL A 91 -0.13 30.51 -2.84
N ALA A 92 0.45 29.42 -2.29
CA ALA A 92 1.17 29.46 -1.02
C ALA A 92 2.38 28.53 -1.02
N LEU A 93 3.56 29.09 -1.29
CA LEU A 93 4.86 28.46 -0.97
C LEU A 93 5.11 28.54 0.53
N LEU A 94 5.60 27.42 1.07
CA LEU A 94 6.33 27.20 2.33
C LEU A 94 5.59 26.46 3.46
N GLU A 95 6.30 25.38 3.84
CA GLU A 95 6.34 24.71 5.13
C GLU A 95 5.48 23.47 5.41
N HIS A 96 6.20 22.50 5.81
CA HIS A 96 6.11 21.45 6.84
C HIS A 96 6.03 20.01 6.38
N THR A 97 7.09 19.28 6.75
CA THR A 97 7.12 17.81 6.80
C THR A 97 6.63 17.36 8.18
N PRO A 98 5.52 16.68 8.32
CA PRO A 98 5.13 16.12 9.62
C PRO A 98 5.93 14.85 9.93
N ALA A 99 6.38 14.74 11.17
CA ALA A 99 6.99 13.55 11.73
C ALA A 99 5.98 12.39 11.83
N TYR A 100 6.47 11.19 11.60
CA TYR A 100 5.72 9.95 11.72
C TYR A 100 5.58 9.58 13.20
N ASP A 101 4.35 9.51 13.70
CA ASP A 101 4.05 9.00 15.04
C ASP A 101 3.48 7.57 14.96
N GLU A 102 4.14 6.64 15.65
CA GLU A 102 3.76 5.24 15.70
C GLU A 102 2.59 5.06 16.69
N VAL A 103 1.42 4.69 16.17
CA VAL A 103 0.30 4.26 17.01
C VAL A 103 0.25 2.73 17.06
N THR A 104 0.10 2.26 18.27
CA THR A 104 0.09 0.89 18.82
C THR A 104 -0.81 -0.08 18.05
N GLU A 105 -0.24 -1.20 17.59
CA GLU A 105 -0.98 -2.31 16.99
C GLU A 105 -0.71 -3.65 17.71
N GLU A 106 -1.73 -4.51 17.78
CA GLU A 106 -1.78 -5.80 18.47
C GLU A 106 -0.63 -6.78 18.10
N VAL A 107 -0.29 -7.67 19.02
CA VAL A 107 0.95 -8.46 19.08
C VAL A 107 1.23 -9.33 17.84
N GLU A 108 0.23 -9.88 17.16
CA GLU A 108 0.43 -10.70 15.95
C GLU A 108 0.85 -9.86 14.74
N ASN A 109 0.30 -8.67 14.59
CA ASN A 109 0.70 -7.69 13.56
C ASN A 109 2.16 -7.21 13.78
N ARG A 110 2.65 -7.17 15.02
CA ARG A 110 4.04 -6.76 15.31
C ARG A 110 5.07 -7.71 14.72
N LEU A 111 4.86 -9.02 14.78
CA LEU A 111 5.80 -10.01 14.26
C LEU A 111 5.89 -9.97 12.73
N GLU A 112 4.77 -9.81 12.02
CA GLU A 112 4.76 -9.64 10.57
C GLU A 112 5.40 -8.31 10.15
N HIS A 113 5.09 -7.22 10.84
CA HIS A 113 5.71 -5.92 10.60
C HIS A 113 7.23 -5.94 10.86
N GLU A 114 7.69 -6.60 11.92
CA GLU A 114 9.12 -6.77 12.19
C GLU A 114 9.81 -7.61 11.10
N ARG A 115 9.14 -8.65 10.60
CA ARG A 115 9.63 -9.46 9.49
C ARG A 115 9.78 -8.63 8.22
N VAL A 116 8.77 -7.85 7.84
CA VAL A 116 8.82 -6.93 6.70
C VAL A 116 9.91 -5.89 6.89
N ARG A 117 9.99 -5.24 8.06
CA ARG A 117 11.05 -4.26 8.39
C ARG A 117 12.45 -4.88 8.30
N ARG A 118 12.62 -6.12 8.75
CA ARG A 118 13.89 -6.86 8.64
C ARG A 118 14.26 -7.10 7.18
N CYS A 119 13.31 -7.54 6.35
CA CYS A 119 13.53 -7.77 4.93
C CYS A 119 13.84 -6.47 4.17
N LEU A 120 13.18 -5.37 4.52
CA LEU A 120 13.49 -4.03 3.97
C LEU A 120 14.91 -3.57 4.35
N ARG A 121 15.37 -3.87 5.58
CA ARG A 121 16.77 -3.59 5.99
C ARG A 121 17.79 -4.44 5.22
N GLY A 122 17.41 -5.60 4.74
CA GLY A 122 18.24 -6.47 3.89
C GLY A 122 18.42 -5.97 2.46
N LEU A 123 17.66 -4.97 2.02
CA LEU A 123 17.86 -4.32 0.73
C LEU A 123 19.09 -3.41 0.76
N THR A 124 19.74 -3.26 -0.40
CA THR A 124 20.72 -2.18 -0.54
C THR A 124 20.03 -0.81 -0.38
N GLU A 125 20.76 0.20 0.09
CA GLU A 125 20.21 1.55 0.25
C GLU A 125 19.49 2.06 -1.00
N ARG A 126 20.12 1.83 -2.18
CA ARG A 126 19.57 2.23 -3.48
C ARG A 126 18.25 1.49 -3.84
N GLN A 127 18.14 0.22 -3.48
CA GLN A 127 16.90 -0.56 -3.67
C GLN A 127 15.83 -0.09 -2.70
N ARG A 128 16.18 0.04 -1.41
CA ARG A 128 15.27 0.50 -0.37
C ARG A 128 14.69 1.87 -0.69
N GLN A 129 15.54 2.83 -1.09
CA GLN A 129 15.10 4.16 -1.51
C GLN A 129 14.09 4.11 -2.65
N SER A 130 14.38 3.34 -3.72
CA SER A 130 13.48 3.21 -4.87
C SER A 130 12.14 2.56 -4.48
N VAL A 131 12.17 1.48 -3.66
CA VAL A 131 10.97 0.80 -3.17
C VAL A 131 10.15 1.72 -2.27
N THR A 132 10.79 2.44 -1.34
CA THR A 132 10.10 3.38 -0.44
C THR A 132 9.40 4.49 -1.22
N LEU A 133 10.06 5.10 -2.18
CA LEU A 133 9.46 6.15 -3.00
C LEU A 133 8.28 5.65 -3.83
N ALA A 134 8.42 4.49 -4.46
CA ALA A 134 7.34 3.94 -5.29
C ALA A 134 6.16 3.44 -4.45
N TYR A 135 6.42 2.71 -3.35
CA TYR A 135 5.38 2.07 -2.56
C TYR A 135 4.74 3.01 -1.55
N TYR A 136 5.53 3.68 -0.69
CA TYR A 136 5.00 4.50 0.41
C TYR A 136 4.73 5.95 0.03
N ARG A 137 5.36 6.48 -1.05
CA ARG A 137 5.08 7.82 -1.57
C ARG A 137 4.21 7.80 -2.81
N GLY A 138 3.85 6.62 -3.33
CA GLY A 138 3.00 6.44 -4.47
C GLY A 138 3.57 6.98 -5.80
N LEU A 139 4.89 7.20 -5.88
CA LEU A 139 5.51 7.71 -7.08
C LEU A 139 5.57 6.64 -8.19
N THR A 140 5.30 7.04 -9.42
CA THR A 140 5.59 6.20 -10.58
C THR A 140 7.10 6.01 -10.75
N TYR A 141 7.51 4.95 -11.44
CA TYR A 141 8.95 4.72 -11.73
C TYR A 141 9.60 5.87 -12.50
N ARG A 142 8.81 6.63 -13.27
CA ARG A 142 9.28 7.84 -13.97
C ARG A 142 9.54 8.96 -12.98
N GLU A 143 8.61 9.25 -12.08
CA GLU A 143 8.76 10.26 -11.03
C GLU A 143 9.91 9.93 -10.09
N VAL A 144 10.10 8.63 -9.74
CA VAL A 144 11.27 8.16 -8.97
C VAL A 144 12.57 8.41 -9.75
N ALA A 145 12.58 8.18 -11.07
CA ALA A 145 13.74 8.42 -11.92
C ALA A 145 14.10 9.91 -12.00
N GLU A 146 13.11 10.77 -12.14
CA GLU A 146 13.25 12.22 -12.14
C GLU A 146 13.75 12.73 -10.78
N LEU A 147 13.12 12.30 -9.68
CA LEU A 147 13.49 12.70 -8.32
C LEU A 147 14.92 12.30 -7.94
N LEU A 148 15.35 11.11 -8.36
CA LEU A 148 16.68 10.57 -8.05
C LEU A 148 17.72 10.95 -9.11
N ALA A 149 17.36 11.70 -10.15
CA ALA A 149 18.20 12.02 -11.31
C ALA A 149 18.85 10.77 -11.94
N LEU A 150 18.06 9.70 -12.17
CA LEU A 150 18.51 8.40 -12.68
C LEU A 150 17.78 8.03 -13.97
N PRO A 151 18.42 7.24 -14.86
CA PRO A 151 17.71 6.65 -15.98
C PRO A 151 16.56 5.75 -15.52
N LEU A 152 15.40 5.81 -16.19
CA LEU A 152 14.23 5.00 -15.89
C LEU A 152 14.54 3.48 -15.86
N GLY A 153 15.42 3.02 -16.75
CA GLY A 153 15.89 1.63 -16.79
C GLY A 153 16.59 1.21 -15.49
N THR A 154 17.39 2.11 -14.90
CA THR A 154 18.06 1.88 -13.61
C THR A 154 17.05 1.74 -12.47
N VAL A 155 16.01 2.58 -12.43
CA VAL A 155 14.95 2.48 -11.43
C VAL A 155 14.18 1.17 -11.59
N LYS A 156 13.79 0.79 -12.81
CA LYS A 156 13.11 -0.49 -13.08
C LYS A 156 13.94 -1.69 -12.60
N THR A 157 15.25 -1.69 -12.83
CA THR A 157 16.15 -2.76 -12.37
C THR A 157 16.23 -2.78 -10.85
N ARG A 158 16.44 -1.63 -10.19
CA ARG A 158 16.47 -1.54 -8.71
C ARG A 158 15.17 -2.03 -8.08
N MET A 159 14.02 -1.67 -8.66
CA MET A 159 12.71 -2.12 -8.20
C MET A 159 12.56 -3.63 -8.36
N ARG A 160 12.86 -4.18 -9.55
CA ARG A 160 12.78 -5.62 -9.80
C ARG A 160 13.64 -6.41 -8.82
N ASP A 161 14.91 -6.05 -8.70
CA ASP A 161 15.86 -6.77 -7.86
C ASP A 161 15.54 -6.61 -6.36
N GLY A 162 15.06 -5.43 -5.96
CA GLY A 162 14.58 -5.18 -4.61
C GLY A 162 13.34 -6.01 -4.25
N LEU A 163 12.35 -6.08 -5.15
CA LEU A 163 11.14 -6.88 -4.95
C LEU A 163 11.43 -8.38 -4.94
N ILE A 164 12.35 -8.87 -5.76
CA ILE A 164 12.82 -10.28 -5.73
C ILE A 164 13.42 -10.59 -4.36
N ARG A 165 14.33 -9.76 -3.85
CA ARG A 165 14.95 -9.96 -2.53
C ARG A 165 13.92 -9.90 -1.38
N LEU A 166 12.96 -9.00 -1.47
CA LEU A 166 11.87 -8.93 -0.48
C LEU A 166 11.02 -10.20 -0.50
N ARG A 167 10.61 -10.66 -1.69
CA ARG A 167 9.86 -11.90 -1.86
C ARG A 167 10.61 -13.10 -1.26
N ASP A 168 11.88 -13.24 -1.59
CA ASP A 168 12.71 -14.36 -1.12
C ASP A 168 12.92 -14.30 0.41
N CYS A 169 13.12 -13.10 0.99
CA CYS A 169 13.23 -12.90 2.42
C CYS A 169 11.92 -13.19 3.15
N LEU A 170 10.78 -12.82 2.58
CA LEU A 170 9.45 -13.04 3.16
C LEU A 170 8.95 -14.48 2.98
N GLY A 171 9.63 -15.28 2.16
CA GLY A 171 9.22 -16.65 1.88
C GLY A 171 7.92 -16.77 1.09
N VAL A 172 7.58 -15.74 0.31
CA VAL A 172 6.38 -15.74 -0.53
C VAL A 172 6.71 -16.51 -1.82
N THR A 173 6.25 -17.75 -1.90
CA THR A 173 6.26 -18.53 -3.16
C THR A 173 5.19 -18.00 -4.11
N ALA A 174 5.54 -17.84 -5.39
CA ALA A 174 4.62 -17.43 -6.45
C ALA A 174 3.60 -18.52 -6.77
#